data_f4fc9ab19262f172d058ad2a6e2e0191
#
_entry.id   f4fc9ab19262f172d058ad2a6e2e0191
#
_cell.length_a   1.000
_cell.length_b   1.000
_cell.length_c   1.000
_cell.angle_alpha   90.00
_cell.angle_beta   90.00
_cell.angle_gamma   90.00
#
_symmetry.space_group_name_H-M   'P 1'
#
loop_
_entity.id
_entity.type
_entity.pdbx_description
1 polymer ?
#
loop_
_entity_poly.entity_id
_entity_poly.type
_entity_poly.pdbx_seq_one_letter_code
_entity_poly.pdbx_strand_id
1 'polypeptide(L)'
;MRRHLAILAVLALSTPVVLSAQDSGAVKQDRKEVRHDRRELRGDRKDIRHDTRDIRQDRRDVRHDLQSGDTTDARRDARDLRQDRRDRRHDVRDARRDRRDRRQDRKDVHEDQKKDSTK
;
A
#
# COMPACT_ATOMS: atom_id res chain seq x y z
N MET A 1 -54.16 -33.60 53.11
CA MET A 1 -52.72 -33.34 52.91
C MET A 1 -52.44 -33.34 51.41
N ARG A 2 -52.30 -32.16 50.77
CA ARG A 2 -52.05 -32.02 49.38
C ARG A 2 -50.66 -31.38 49.21
N ARG A 3 -49.67 -32.12 48.62
CA ARG A 3 -48.32 -31.67 48.37
C ARG A 3 -48.28 -31.05 46.95
N HIS A 4 -48.04 -29.75 46.86
CA HIS A 4 -47.83 -29.06 45.63
C HIS A 4 -46.34 -29.14 45.28
N LEU A 5 -45.99 -29.87 44.24
CA LEU A 5 -44.66 -29.87 43.60
C LEU A 5 -44.60 -28.66 42.68
N ALA A 6 -43.77 -27.71 43.06
CA ALA A 6 -43.42 -26.58 42.18
C ALA A 6 -42.28 -27.02 41.26
N ILE A 7 -42.53 -27.09 39.94
CA ILE A 7 -41.54 -27.35 38.93
C ILE A 7 -40.92 -25.99 38.51
N LEU A 8 -39.68 -25.76 38.92
CA LEU A 8 -38.86 -24.62 38.43
C LEU A 8 -38.31 -24.95 37.06
N ALA A 9 -38.88 -24.34 36.01
CA ALA A 9 -38.33 -24.37 34.66
C ALA A 9 -37.18 -23.35 34.56
N VAL A 10 -35.96 -23.85 34.52
CA VAL A 10 -34.78 -23.03 34.20
C VAL A 10 -34.74 -22.82 32.71
N LEU A 11 -35.11 -21.62 32.26
CA LEU A 11 -34.89 -21.17 30.87
C LEU A 11 -33.41 -20.79 30.72
N ALA A 12 -32.63 -21.66 30.15
CA ALA A 12 -31.28 -21.35 29.67
C ALA A 12 -31.40 -20.46 28.43
N LEU A 13 -31.22 -19.16 28.61
CA LEU A 13 -31.04 -18.21 27.52
C LEU A 13 -29.67 -18.46 26.89
N SER A 14 -29.63 -19.28 25.87
CA SER A 14 -28.46 -19.39 24.96
C SER A 14 -28.40 -18.13 24.11
N THR A 15 -27.54 -17.17 24.49
CA THR A 15 -27.20 -16.04 23.66
C THR A 15 -26.33 -16.55 22.52
N PRO A 16 -26.72 -16.41 21.26
CA PRO A 16 -25.83 -16.74 20.16
C PRO A 16 -24.67 -15.73 20.15
N VAL A 17 -23.47 -16.25 20.31
CA VAL A 17 -22.23 -15.45 20.19
C VAL A 17 -22.10 -14.97 18.75
N VAL A 18 -22.45 -13.70 18.50
CA VAL A 18 -22.30 -13.02 17.21
C VAL A 18 -20.84 -12.53 17.07
N LEU A 19 -19.85 -13.41 17.29
CA LEU A 19 -18.43 -13.05 17.18
C LEU A 19 -17.84 -13.27 15.77
N SER A 20 -18.49 -14.04 14.91
CA SER A 20 -17.89 -14.45 13.63
C SER A 20 -18.00 -13.41 12.49
N ALA A 21 -18.84 -12.38 12.64
CA ALA A 21 -19.06 -11.41 11.57
C ALA A 21 -18.03 -10.28 11.52
N GLN A 22 -17.42 -9.92 12.66
CA GLN A 22 -16.43 -8.82 12.73
C GLN A 22 -15.08 -9.21 12.14
N ASP A 23 -14.60 -10.42 12.40
CA ASP A 23 -13.31 -10.92 11.89
C ASP A 23 -13.30 -11.03 10.35
N SER A 24 -14.41 -11.49 9.75
CA SER A 24 -14.53 -11.54 8.28
C SER A 24 -14.55 -10.14 7.62
N GLY A 25 -14.94 -9.10 8.35
CA GLY A 25 -14.90 -7.71 7.94
C GLY A 25 -13.48 -7.17 7.85
N ALA A 26 -12.67 -7.40 8.88
CA ALA A 26 -11.29 -6.99 8.95
C ALA A 26 -10.46 -7.60 7.81
N VAL A 27 -10.50 -8.91 7.64
CA VAL A 27 -9.81 -9.62 6.55
C VAL A 27 -10.22 -9.12 5.15
N LYS A 28 -11.49 -8.74 4.96
CA LYS A 28 -11.95 -8.13 3.70
C LYS A 28 -11.36 -6.74 3.49
N GLN A 29 -11.23 -5.95 4.55
CA GLN A 29 -10.64 -4.63 4.52
C GLN A 29 -9.15 -4.72 4.15
N ASP A 30 -8.38 -5.55 4.84
CA ASP A 30 -6.95 -5.75 4.60
C ASP A 30 -6.67 -6.22 3.17
N ARG A 31 -7.53 -7.11 2.64
CA ARG A 31 -7.44 -7.51 1.22
C ARG A 31 -7.67 -6.36 0.24
N LYS A 32 -8.52 -5.38 0.60
CA LYS A 32 -8.71 -4.18 -0.24
C LYS A 32 -7.49 -3.29 -0.17
N GLU A 33 -6.91 -3.12 1.00
CA GLU A 33 -5.69 -2.32 1.21
C GLU A 33 -4.52 -2.91 0.43
N VAL A 34 -4.24 -4.20 0.59
CA VAL A 34 -3.20 -4.90 -0.22
C VAL A 34 -3.42 -4.77 -1.74
N ARG A 35 -4.68 -4.69 -2.20
CA ARG A 35 -4.96 -4.44 -3.64
C ARG A 35 -4.71 -3.00 -4.03
N HIS A 36 -5.00 -2.04 -3.15
CA HIS A 36 -4.74 -0.62 -3.35
C HIS A 36 -3.23 -0.39 -3.49
N ASP A 37 -2.45 -0.82 -2.51
CA ASP A 37 -0.98 -0.72 -2.50
C ASP A 37 -0.33 -1.34 -3.74
N ARG A 38 -0.92 -2.46 -4.21
CA ARG A 38 -0.44 -3.07 -5.46
C ARG A 38 -0.66 -2.19 -6.68
N ARG A 39 -1.70 -1.37 -6.69
CA ARG A 39 -1.95 -0.41 -7.78
C ARG A 39 -1.01 0.77 -7.68
N GLU A 40 -0.82 1.30 -6.48
CA GLU A 40 0.13 2.39 -6.19
C GLU A 40 1.55 2.01 -6.62
N LEU A 41 2.06 0.86 -6.15
CA LEU A 41 3.38 0.37 -6.57
C LEU A 41 3.53 0.14 -8.09
N ARG A 42 2.43 -0.06 -8.82
CA ARG A 42 2.49 -0.08 -10.29
C ARG A 42 2.55 1.32 -10.88
N GLY A 43 1.89 2.29 -10.26
CA GLY A 43 2.01 3.71 -10.57
C GLY A 43 3.45 4.16 -10.42
N ASP A 44 4.01 4.05 -9.21
CA ASP A 44 5.38 4.45 -8.88
C ASP A 44 6.41 3.88 -9.85
N ARG A 45 6.23 2.63 -10.26
CA ARG A 45 7.12 2.03 -11.26
C ARG A 45 7.02 2.67 -12.64
N LYS A 46 5.84 3.15 -13.01
CA LYS A 46 5.66 3.87 -14.28
C LYS A 46 6.32 5.23 -14.18
N ASP A 47 6.11 5.93 -13.07
CA ASP A 47 6.63 7.26 -12.83
C ASP A 47 8.16 7.24 -12.79
N ILE A 48 8.76 6.32 -12.02
CA ILE A 48 10.22 6.09 -12.03
C ILE A 48 10.77 5.78 -13.42
N ARG A 49 10.00 5.09 -14.27
CA ARG A 49 10.43 4.84 -15.67
C ARG A 49 10.32 6.08 -16.56
N HIS A 50 9.28 6.88 -16.34
CA HIS A 50 9.09 8.16 -17.02
C HIS A 50 10.26 9.07 -16.68
N ASP A 51 10.50 9.36 -15.41
CA ASP A 51 11.60 10.20 -14.94
C ASP A 51 12.97 9.74 -15.46
N THR A 52 13.14 8.41 -15.56
CA THR A 52 14.39 7.85 -16.11
C THR A 52 14.56 8.18 -17.59
N ARG A 53 13.47 8.30 -18.34
CA ARG A 53 13.51 8.70 -19.76
C ARG A 53 13.78 10.19 -19.89
N ASP A 54 13.10 10.98 -19.08
CA ASP A 54 13.22 12.43 -19.07
C ASP A 54 14.64 12.84 -18.70
N ILE A 55 15.19 12.30 -17.61
CA ILE A 55 16.60 12.47 -17.24
C ILE A 55 17.57 12.12 -18.40
N ARG A 56 17.24 11.13 -19.22
CA ARG A 56 18.07 10.79 -20.39
C ARG A 56 17.91 11.78 -21.53
N GLN A 57 16.71 12.32 -21.69
CA GLN A 57 16.43 13.35 -22.67
C GLN A 57 17.18 14.63 -22.30
N ASP A 58 16.97 15.17 -21.10
CA ASP A 58 17.62 16.39 -20.59
C ASP A 58 19.14 16.31 -20.67
N ARG A 59 19.71 15.13 -20.42
CA ARG A 59 21.15 14.94 -20.59
C ARG A 59 21.61 15.03 -22.04
N ARG A 60 20.73 14.75 -23.00
CA ARG A 60 21.05 14.94 -24.42
C ARG A 60 20.92 16.40 -24.78
N ASP A 61 19.90 17.05 -24.29
CA ASP A 61 19.58 18.44 -24.57
C ASP A 61 20.69 19.35 -24.02
N VAL A 62 21.09 19.16 -22.74
CA VAL A 62 22.27 19.85 -22.17
C VAL A 62 23.52 19.66 -23.01
N ARG A 63 23.77 18.48 -23.57
CA ARG A 63 24.95 18.25 -24.43
C ARG A 63 24.84 18.93 -25.78
N HIS A 64 23.65 18.92 -26.35
CA HIS A 64 23.36 19.59 -27.61
C HIS A 64 23.59 21.10 -27.48
N ASP A 65 23.03 21.72 -26.42
CA ASP A 65 23.13 23.15 -26.17
C ASP A 65 24.59 23.61 -25.94
N LEU A 66 25.33 22.79 -25.18
CA LEU A 66 26.77 23.04 -25.02
C LEU A 66 27.55 22.96 -26.33
N GLN A 67 27.16 22.08 -27.25
CA GLN A 67 27.80 21.94 -28.56
C GLN A 67 27.41 23.07 -29.52
N SER A 68 26.18 23.55 -29.41
CA SER A 68 25.70 24.71 -30.21
C SER A 68 26.15 26.06 -29.67
N GLY A 69 26.77 26.08 -28.48
CA GLY A 69 27.24 27.31 -27.85
C GLY A 69 26.15 28.03 -27.03
N ASP A 70 24.96 27.46 -26.92
CA ASP A 70 23.87 28.03 -26.12
C ASP A 70 24.04 27.70 -24.61
N THR A 71 24.93 28.47 -24.00
CA THR A 71 25.26 28.31 -22.56
C THR A 71 24.11 28.67 -21.64
N THR A 72 23.12 29.42 -22.10
CA THR A 72 21.98 29.85 -21.29
C THR A 72 20.99 28.72 -21.14
N ASP A 73 20.63 28.10 -22.26
CA ASP A 73 19.69 26.97 -22.26
C ASP A 73 20.34 25.73 -21.61
N ALA A 74 21.62 25.46 -21.94
CA ALA A 74 22.37 24.41 -21.25
C ALA A 74 22.39 24.55 -19.71
N ARG A 75 22.43 25.79 -19.18
CA ARG A 75 22.35 26.02 -17.73
C ARG A 75 20.95 25.80 -17.16
N ARG A 76 19.89 26.12 -17.93
CA ARG A 76 18.50 25.87 -17.56
C ARG A 76 18.28 24.35 -17.48
N ASP A 77 18.55 23.66 -18.54
CA ASP A 77 18.38 22.22 -18.67
C ASP A 77 19.21 21.43 -17.64
N ALA A 78 20.41 21.94 -17.31
CA ALA A 78 21.21 21.36 -16.25
C ALA A 78 20.59 21.56 -14.84
N ARG A 79 19.76 22.58 -14.63
CA ARG A 79 19.03 22.75 -13.36
C ARG A 79 17.84 21.79 -13.29
N ASP A 80 17.08 21.70 -14.38
CA ASP A 80 15.92 20.82 -14.50
C ASP A 80 16.37 19.37 -14.34
N LEU A 81 17.41 18.94 -15.01
CA LEU A 81 18.06 17.65 -14.84
C LEU A 81 18.47 17.34 -13.37
N ARG A 82 18.89 18.36 -12.61
CA ARG A 82 19.22 18.15 -11.19
C ARG A 82 17.97 17.94 -10.34
N GLN A 83 16.89 18.62 -10.70
CA GLN A 83 15.60 18.47 -10.01
C GLN A 83 15.04 17.09 -10.28
N ASP A 84 14.92 16.68 -11.54
CA ASP A 84 14.40 15.37 -11.94
C ASP A 84 15.15 14.21 -11.29
N ARG A 85 16.46 14.37 -11.13
CA ARG A 85 17.26 13.41 -10.38
C ARG A 85 16.96 13.36 -8.89
N ARG A 86 16.50 14.48 -8.30
CA ARG A 86 16.08 14.50 -6.89
C ARG A 86 14.72 13.84 -6.75
N ASP A 87 13.79 14.18 -7.63
CA ASP A 87 12.43 13.69 -7.62
C ASP A 87 12.42 12.17 -7.86
N ARG A 88 13.11 11.70 -8.86
CA ARG A 88 13.30 10.25 -9.07
C ARG A 88 13.93 9.53 -7.86
N ARG A 89 14.85 10.16 -7.13
CA ARG A 89 15.41 9.54 -5.92
C ARG A 89 14.39 9.46 -4.79
N HIS A 90 13.48 10.44 -4.71
CA HIS A 90 12.36 10.44 -3.79
C HIS A 90 11.41 9.28 -4.12
N ASP A 91 10.95 9.19 -5.34
CA ASP A 91 10.03 8.15 -5.81
C ASP A 91 10.58 6.74 -5.61
N VAL A 92 11.87 6.54 -5.87
CA VAL A 92 12.52 5.25 -5.56
C VAL A 92 12.53 4.93 -4.06
N ARG A 93 12.64 5.93 -3.20
CA ARG A 93 12.58 5.71 -1.74
C ARG A 93 11.17 5.36 -1.30
N ASP A 94 10.19 6.07 -1.83
CA ASP A 94 8.79 5.86 -1.49
C ASP A 94 8.31 4.49 -1.99
N ALA A 95 8.58 4.15 -3.23
CA ALA A 95 8.32 2.81 -3.76
C ALA A 95 9.01 1.66 -2.96
N ARG A 96 10.12 1.96 -2.27
CA ARG A 96 10.75 0.99 -1.36
C ARG A 96 10.04 0.88 -0.02
N ARG A 97 9.48 1.99 0.51
CA ARG A 97 8.66 1.99 1.72
C ARG A 97 7.38 1.19 1.47
N ASP A 98 6.63 1.56 0.44
CA ASP A 98 5.37 0.93 0.08
C ASP A 98 5.53 -0.59 -0.15
N ARG A 99 6.69 -0.98 -0.69
CA ARG A 99 7.00 -2.41 -0.83
C ARG A 99 7.24 -3.11 0.51
N ARG A 100 7.77 -2.42 1.52
CA ARG A 100 7.94 -2.98 2.88
C ARG A 100 6.60 -3.08 3.58
N ASP A 101 5.82 -2.01 3.52
CA ASP A 101 4.51 -1.90 4.16
C ASP A 101 3.59 -2.99 3.61
N ARG A 102 3.50 -3.14 2.30
CA ARG A 102 2.77 -4.25 1.67
C ARG A 102 3.26 -5.65 2.08
N ARG A 103 4.54 -5.82 2.42
CA ARG A 103 5.01 -7.11 2.94
C ARG A 103 4.50 -7.36 4.36
N GLN A 104 4.41 -6.31 5.14
CA GLN A 104 3.85 -6.36 6.49
C GLN A 104 2.37 -6.70 6.42
N ASP A 105 1.57 -5.93 5.67
CA ASP A 105 0.12 -6.14 5.49
C ASP A 105 -0.21 -7.57 5.05
N ARG A 106 0.63 -8.14 4.18
CA ARG A 106 0.47 -9.55 3.79
C ARG A 106 0.67 -10.53 4.93
N LYS A 107 1.58 -10.24 5.84
CA LYS A 107 1.80 -11.09 7.02
C LYS A 107 0.62 -10.99 7.96
N ASP A 108 0.15 -9.76 8.19
CA ASP A 108 -0.95 -9.48 9.08
C ASP A 108 -2.24 -10.17 8.58
N VAL A 109 -2.55 -10.03 7.29
CA VAL A 109 -3.65 -10.79 6.64
C VAL A 109 -3.51 -12.31 6.83
N HIS A 110 -2.29 -12.83 6.75
CA HIS A 110 -2.07 -14.27 6.90
C HIS A 110 -2.19 -14.75 8.35
N GLU A 111 -1.75 -13.93 9.30
CA GLU A 111 -1.89 -14.21 10.72
C GLU A 111 -3.35 -14.20 11.15
N ASP A 112 -4.13 -13.23 10.67
CA ASP A 112 -5.55 -13.12 10.96
C ASP A 112 -6.35 -14.27 10.36
N GLN A 113 -6.01 -14.70 9.14
CA GLN A 113 -6.60 -15.91 8.57
C GLN A 113 -6.31 -17.18 9.38
N LYS A 114 -5.12 -17.29 9.98
CA LYS A 114 -4.79 -18.42 10.86
C LYS A 114 -5.59 -18.40 12.15
N LYS A 115 -5.76 -17.22 12.76
CA LYS A 115 -6.56 -17.07 13.99
C LYS A 115 -8.02 -17.48 13.74
N ASP A 116 -8.57 -17.08 12.58
CA ASP A 116 -9.93 -17.43 12.19
C ASP A 116 -10.12 -18.94 11.93
N SER A 117 -9.07 -19.61 11.46
CA SER A 117 -9.12 -21.06 11.17
C SER A 117 -8.97 -21.95 12.39
N THR A 118 -8.55 -21.37 13.53
CA THR A 118 -8.29 -22.11 14.79
C THR A 118 -9.41 -21.95 15.83
N LYS A 119 -10.44 -21.20 15.51
CA LYS A 119 -11.68 -21.05 16.29
C LYS A 119 -12.79 -21.94 15.75
#